data_be658a3c9338b2401a69b172b9c5c2ad
#
_entry.id   be658a3c9338b2401a69b172b9c5c2ad
#
_cell.length_a   1.000
_cell.length_b   1.000
_cell.length_c   1.000
_cell.angle_alpha   90.00
_cell.angle_beta   90.00
_cell.angle_gamma   90.00
#
_symmetry.space_group_name_H-M   'P 1'
#
loop_
_entity.id
_entity.type
_entity.pdbx_description
1 polymer ?
#
loop_
_entity_poly.entity_id
_entity_poly.type
_entity_poly.pdbx_seq_one_letter_code
_entity_poly.pdbx_strand_id
1 'polypeptide(L)'
;VARTIRVELKKIEDIVQVDHSLSRVEQIAQRKQAIYQYRNQCLSEQRQMVVDDHSIALSETGKPYLLDQPSFHFNHSHSQNYYALATSERMQDLGVDVEELSRKVRFEALAKHAFHVEELRVWHQFDQDKAYWFKVWTTKEAVLKASGLGIRLNLNELNTQAHPTYNGGMCTHPLIGSFAYQNFELGDVMLTVAWRAEQSCRGYALPQIELVQHLHTDIKKPLD
;
A
#
# COMPACT_ATOMS: atom_id res chain seq x y z
N VAL A 1 -0.72 23.93 8.70
CA VAL A 1 -1.07 22.58 9.16
C VAL A 1 -0.26 21.60 8.33
N ALA A 2 0.49 20.72 9.00
CA ALA A 2 1.34 19.73 8.32
C ALA A 2 0.50 18.82 7.41
N ARG A 3 1.04 18.49 6.24
CA ARG A 3 0.48 17.45 5.39
C ARG A 3 0.97 16.11 5.93
N THR A 4 0.08 15.34 6.51
CA THR A 4 0.43 14.05 7.11
C THR A 4 -0.24 12.92 6.36
N ILE A 5 0.49 11.84 6.13
CA ILE A 5 -0.03 10.54 5.74
C ILE A 5 0.23 9.61 6.92
N ARG A 6 -0.85 9.05 7.48
CA ARG A 6 -0.76 8.00 8.48
C ARG A 6 -0.82 6.65 7.79
N VAL A 7 0.13 5.78 8.08
CA VAL A 7 0.22 4.42 7.53
C VAL A 7 0.21 3.44 8.69
N GLU A 8 -0.79 2.56 8.72
CA GLU A 8 -0.90 1.49 9.70
C GLU A 8 -0.53 0.16 9.07
N LEU A 9 0.31 -0.61 9.74
CA LEU A 9 0.71 -1.97 9.37
C LEU A 9 0.33 -2.93 10.49
N LYS A 10 -0.41 -3.98 10.16
CA LYS A 10 -0.86 -5.01 11.11
C LYS A 10 -0.75 -6.40 10.52
N LYS A 11 -0.45 -7.40 11.35
CA LYS A 11 -0.53 -8.80 10.93
C LYS A 11 -1.97 -9.24 10.79
N ILE A 12 -2.26 -10.03 9.76
CA ILE A 12 -3.62 -10.53 9.50
C ILE A 12 -4.06 -11.53 10.56
N GLU A 13 -3.15 -12.29 11.15
CA GLU A 13 -3.43 -13.19 12.27
C GLU A 13 -4.01 -12.48 13.51
N ASP A 14 -3.69 -11.17 13.67
CA ASP A 14 -4.23 -10.31 14.73
C ASP A 14 -5.59 -9.67 14.36
N ILE A 15 -6.02 -9.82 13.10
CA ILE A 15 -7.31 -9.33 12.60
C ILE A 15 -8.33 -10.46 12.56
N VAL A 16 -7.91 -11.64 12.13
CA VAL A 16 -8.79 -12.79 11.94
C VAL A 16 -8.06 -14.10 12.22
N GLN A 17 -8.72 -14.96 12.98
CA GLN A 17 -8.37 -16.38 13.06
C GLN A 17 -9.26 -17.13 12.09
N VAL A 18 -8.65 -17.65 11.03
CA VAL A 18 -9.39 -18.38 10.00
C VAL A 18 -9.84 -19.73 10.54
N ASP A 19 -11.13 -20.03 10.38
CA ASP A 19 -11.66 -21.35 10.71
C ASP A 19 -11.28 -22.39 9.65
N HIS A 20 -10.32 -23.24 9.98
CA HIS A 20 -9.81 -24.28 9.08
C HIS A 20 -10.79 -25.44 8.86
N SER A 21 -11.92 -25.49 9.57
CA SER A 21 -13.00 -26.45 9.29
C SER A 21 -13.85 -26.07 8.07
N LEU A 22 -13.79 -24.80 7.66
CA LEU A 22 -14.50 -24.27 6.51
C LEU A 22 -13.82 -24.65 5.19
N SER A 23 -14.58 -24.68 4.12
CA SER A 23 -14.02 -24.80 2.77
C SER A 23 -13.09 -23.65 2.43
N ARG A 24 -12.17 -23.84 1.49
CA ARG A 24 -11.23 -22.80 1.05
C ARG A 24 -11.93 -21.50 0.61
N VAL A 25 -13.08 -21.63 -0.05
CA VAL A 25 -13.87 -20.46 -0.50
C VAL A 25 -14.42 -19.68 0.69
N GLU A 26 -14.96 -20.39 1.68
CA GLU A 26 -15.47 -19.78 2.91
C GLU A 26 -14.35 -19.13 3.73
N GLN A 27 -13.18 -19.77 3.85
CA GLN A 27 -12.00 -19.18 4.51
C GLN A 27 -11.57 -17.86 3.84
N ILE A 28 -11.55 -17.81 2.51
CA ILE A 28 -11.24 -16.57 1.76
C ILE A 28 -12.29 -15.50 2.03
N ALA A 29 -13.57 -15.86 2.02
CA ALA A 29 -14.67 -14.93 2.32
C ALA A 29 -14.60 -14.40 3.76
N GLN A 30 -14.39 -15.27 4.74
CA GLN A 30 -14.21 -14.90 6.15
C GLN A 30 -13.06 -13.91 6.33
N ARG A 31 -11.91 -14.22 5.73
CA ARG A 31 -10.73 -13.35 5.79
C ARG A 31 -10.99 -11.98 5.15
N LYS A 32 -11.60 -11.95 3.96
CA LYS A 32 -11.95 -10.70 3.28
C LYS A 32 -12.89 -9.84 4.12
N GLN A 33 -13.92 -10.45 4.67
CA GLN A 33 -14.89 -9.77 5.54
C GLN A 33 -14.21 -9.17 6.78
N ALA A 34 -13.37 -9.95 7.48
CA ALA A 34 -12.65 -9.47 8.65
C ALA A 34 -11.70 -8.29 8.34
N ILE A 35 -11.00 -8.34 7.21
CA ILE A 35 -10.13 -7.23 6.74
C ILE A 35 -10.97 -5.97 6.49
N TYR A 36 -12.15 -6.08 5.89
CA TYR A 36 -13.01 -4.92 5.63
C TYR A 36 -13.61 -4.36 6.91
N GLN A 37 -14.02 -5.22 7.85
CA GLN A 37 -14.47 -4.79 9.16
C GLN A 37 -13.37 -4.07 9.94
N TYR A 38 -12.15 -4.58 9.92
CA TYR A 38 -11.00 -3.93 10.55
C TYR A 38 -10.70 -2.57 9.91
N ARG A 39 -10.73 -2.47 8.56
CA ARG A 39 -10.63 -1.19 7.85
C ARG A 39 -11.67 -0.19 8.35
N ASN A 40 -12.94 -0.61 8.39
CA ASN A 40 -14.05 0.24 8.81
C ASN A 40 -13.89 0.69 10.27
N GLN A 41 -13.41 -0.19 11.16
CA GLN A 41 -13.08 0.15 12.54
C GLN A 41 -11.99 1.21 12.62
N CYS A 42 -10.85 1.04 11.92
CA CYS A 42 -9.78 2.03 11.90
C CYS A 42 -10.25 3.40 11.38
N LEU A 43 -11.06 3.40 10.32
CA LEU A 43 -11.64 4.63 9.77
C LEU A 43 -12.62 5.28 10.75
N SER A 44 -13.43 4.50 11.46
CA SER A 44 -14.37 4.99 12.47
C SER A 44 -13.62 5.67 13.63
N GLU A 45 -12.57 5.04 14.13
CA GLU A 45 -11.72 5.57 15.20
C GLU A 45 -11.04 6.88 14.79
N GLN A 46 -10.45 6.93 13.60
CA GLN A 46 -9.78 8.13 13.09
C GLN A 46 -10.74 9.29 12.82
N ARG A 47 -11.97 8.99 12.39
CA ARG A 47 -12.98 10.00 12.05
C ARG A 47 -13.95 10.31 13.19
N GLN A 48 -13.91 9.56 14.29
CA GLN A 48 -14.83 9.67 15.42
C GLN A 48 -16.30 9.60 14.99
N MET A 49 -16.57 8.72 14.01
CA MET A 49 -17.91 8.46 13.46
C MET A 49 -18.04 6.98 13.11
N VAL A 50 -19.26 6.49 12.97
CA VAL A 50 -19.49 5.12 12.51
C VAL A 50 -19.22 5.04 11.02
N VAL A 51 -18.28 4.20 10.61
CA VAL A 51 -18.00 3.85 9.23
C VAL A 51 -18.33 2.37 9.03
N ASP A 52 -19.27 2.10 8.14
CA ASP A 52 -19.68 0.77 7.71
C ASP A 52 -19.52 0.61 6.18
N ASP A 53 -19.97 -0.50 5.63
CA ASP A 53 -19.86 -0.73 4.19
C ASP A 53 -20.76 0.22 3.35
N HIS A 54 -21.83 0.78 3.94
CA HIS A 54 -22.69 1.78 3.29
C HIS A 54 -22.05 3.17 3.27
N SER A 55 -21.10 3.44 4.17
CA SER A 55 -20.33 4.68 4.22
C SER A 55 -19.28 4.78 3.12
N ILE A 56 -18.99 3.66 2.43
CA ILE A 56 -17.91 3.56 1.44
C ILE A 56 -18.50 3.32 0.06
N ALA A 57 -18.21 4.23 -0.86
CA ALA A 57 -18.49 4.07 -2.28
C ALA A 57 -17.22 3.78 -3.08
N LEU A 58 -17.42 3.34 -4.30
CA LEU A 58 -16.33 3.14 -5.27
C LEU A 58 -16.41 4.21 -6.34
N SER A 59 -15.27 4.76 -6.72
CA SER A 59 -15.15 5.62 -7.90
C SER A 59 -15.42 4.82 -9.19
N GLU A 60 -15.51 5.49 -10.32
CA GLU A 60 -15.64 4.86 -11.65
C GLU A 60 -14.50 3.87 -11.95
N THR A 61 -13.36 4.04 -11.31
CA THR A 61 -12.18 3.19 -11.45
C THR A 61 -12.07 2.13 -10.37
N GLY A 62 -13.05 2.05 -9.45
CA GLY A 62 -13.08 1.07 -8.36
C GLY A 62 -12.29 1.47 -7.11
N LYS A 63 -11.79 2.70 -7.01
CA LYS A 63 -11.10 3.20 -5.82
C LYS A 63 -12.13 3.54 -4.72
N PRO A 64 -11.98 3.00 -3.48
CA PRO A 64 -12.91 3.29 -2.41
C PRO A 64 -12.70 4.70 -1.84
N TYR A 65 -13.81 5.34 -1.43
CA TYR A 65 -13.82 6.64 -0.75
C TYR A 65 -15.00 6.73 0.23
N LEU A 66 -14.90 7.64 1.22
CA LEU A 66 -15.97 7.91 2.16
C LEU A 66 -17.00 8.90 1.55
N LEU A 67 -18.28 8.52 1.55
CA LEU A 67 -19.36 9.33 0.97
C LEU A 67 -19.50 10.70 1.65
N ASP A 68 -19.50 10.71 2.98
CA ASP A 68 -19.76 11.92 3.77
C ASP A 68 -18.49 12.72 4.11
N GLN A 69 -17.31 12.24 3.65
CA GLN A 69 -16.02 12.86 3.96
C GLN A 69 -15.09 12.88 2.73
N PRO A 70 -15.43 13.63 1.68
CA PRO A 70 -14.70 13.60 0.40
C PRO A 70 -13.27 14.14 0.51
N SER A 71 -12.96 14.91 1.57
CA SER A 71 -11.60 15.41 1.83
C SER A 71 -10.71 14.42 2.59
N PHE A 72 -11.28 13.33 3.11
CA PHE A 72 -10.53 12.29 3.77
C PHE A 72 -10.22 11.17 2.79
N HIS A 73 -8.95 10.97 2.54
CA HIS A 73 -8.44 10.00 1.58
C HIS A 73 -7.90 8.79 2.29
N PHE A 74 -8.22 7.61 1.79
CA PHE A 74 -7.64 6.37 2.28
C PHE A 74 -7.39 5.38 1.14
N ASN A 75 -6.48 4.48 1.38
CA ASN A 75 -6.22 3.31 0.56
C ASN A 75 -5.72 2.18 1.42
N HIS A 76 -6.02 0.93 1.06
CA HIS A 76 -5.53 -0.22 1.80
C HIS A 76 -5.00 -1.31 0.87
N SER A 77 -4.15 -2.15 1.42
CA SER A 77 -3.59 -3.34 0.77
C SER A 77 -3.44 -4.47 1.75
N HIS A 78 -3.35 -5.68 1.26
CA HIS A 78 -2.97 -6.82 2.07
C HIS A 78 -2.20 -7.84 1.24
N SER A 79 -1.23 -8.45 1.87
CA SER A 79 -0.50 -9.62 1.37
C SER A 79 -1.02 -10.90 2.03
N GLN A 80 -0.21 -11.95 2.09
CA GLN A 80 -0.61 -13.17 2.77
C GLN A 80 -0.78 -12.97 4.28
N ASN A 81 0.15 -12.27 4.94
CA ASN A 81 0.20 -12.15 6.39
C ASN A 81 0.08 -10.72 6.92
N TYR A 82 0.08 -9.72 6.06
CA TYR A 82 0.05 -8.32 6.47
C TYR A 82 -1.08 -7.54 5.83
N TYR A 83 -1.58 -6.59 6.58
CA TYR A 83 -2.55 -5.59 6.16
C TYR A 83 -1.95 -4.20 6.35
N ALA A 84 -2.13 -3.33 5.37
CA ALA A 84 -1.72 -1.92 5.42
C ALA A 84 -2.90 -1.00 5.10
N LEU A 85 -3.02 0.09 5.86
CA LEU A 85 -3.99 1.16 5.64
C LEU A 85 -3.26 2.50 5.64
N ALA A 86 -3.38 3.25 4.56
CA ALA A 86 -2.89 4.63 4.47
C ALA A 86 -4.07 5.59 4.49
N THR A 87 -3.96 6.66 5.29
CA THR A 87 -5.00 7.69 5.43
C THR A 87 -4.39 9.10 5.42
N SER A 88 -5.12 10.08 4.90
CA SER A 88 -4.73 11.49 4.93
C SER A 88 -5.95 12.41 4.77
N GLU A 89 -5.93 13.55 5.44
CA GLU A 89 -6.94 14.62 5.26
C GLU A 89 -6.59 15.57 4.11
N ARG A 90 -5.37 15.52 3.60
CA ARG A 90 -4.88 16.53 2.65
C ARG A 90 -4.16 15.97 1.42
N MET A 91 -3.66 14.76 1.51
CA MET A 91 -2.95 14.15 0.38
C MET A 91 -3.93 13.37 -0.47
N GLN A 92 -4.24 13.92 -1.62
CA GLN A 92 -5.11 13.29 -2.61
C GLN A 92 -4.39 12.14 -3.32
N ASP A 93 -5.17 11.31 -3.98
CA ASP A 93 -4.66 10.21 -4.80
C ASP A 93 -3.64 9.35 -4.03
N LEU A 94 -4.04 8.94 -2.82
CA LEU A 94 -3.26 8.10 -1.93
C LEU A 94 -3.34 6.63 -2.36
N GLY A 95 -2.21 5.93 -2.32
CA GLY A 95 -2.12 4.49 -2.56
C GLY A 95 -1.12 3.83 -1.62
N VAL A 96 -1.37 2.59 -1.24
CA VAL A 96 -0.46 1.78 -0.42
C VAL A 96 -0.39 0.37 -0.96
N ASP A 97 0.80 -0.24 -0.90
CA ASP A 97 0.98 -1.65 -1.19
C ASP A 97 1.94 -2.30 -0.20
N VAL A 98 1.68 -3.58 0.12
CA VAL A 98 2.45 -4.36 1.09
C VAL A 98 2.68 -5.78 0.59
N GLU A 99 3.94 -6.21 0.61
CA GLU A 99 4.33 -7.56 0.21
C GLU A 99 5.37 -8.15 1.16
N GLU A 100 5.33 -9.48 1.36
CA GLU A 100 6.39 -10.17 2.09
C GLU A 100 7.56 -10.49 1.18
N LEU A 101 8.77 -10.22 1.65
CA LEU A 101 10.02 -10.57 0.95
C LEU A 101 10.22 -12.09 0.86
N SER A 102 9.59 -12.87 1.74
CA SER A 102 9.58 -14.33 1.71
C SER A 102 8.65 -14.93 0.63
N ARG A 103 7.77 -14.11 0.03
CA ARG A 103 6.84 -14.56 -1.01
C ARG A 103 7.59 -15.19 -2.19
N LYS A 104 7.15 -16.39 -2.56
CA LYS A 104 7.68 -17.10 -3.75
C LYS A 104 6.97 -16.61 -4.99
N VAL A 105 7.70 -15.97 -5.88
CA VAL A 105 7.21 -15.49 -7.17
C VAL A 105 8.16 -15.92 -8.30
N ARG A 106 7.65 -15.94 -9.52
CA ARG A 106 8.48 -16.12 -10.71
C ARG A 106 9.09 -14.77 -11.10
N PHE A 107 10.12 -14.36 -10.35
CA PHE A 107 10.72 -13.02 -10.41
C PHE A 107 11.01 -12.57 -11.84
N GLU A 108 11.76 -13.35 -12.59
CA GLU A 108 12.16 -13.01 -13.96
C GLU A 108 10.96 -12.86 -14.91
N ALA A 109 9.99 -13.77 -14.85
CA ALA A 109 8.82 -13.73 -15.72
C ALA A 109 7.92 -12.52 -15.42
N LEU A 110 7.71 -12.22 -14.14
CA LEU A 110 6.91 -11.06 -13.73
C LEU A 110 7.65 -9.75 -14.01
N ALA A 111 8.96 -9.69 -13.77
CA ALA A 111 9.76 -8.50 -14.06
C ALA A 111 9.73 -8.17 -15.56
N LYS A 112 9.91 -9.15 -16.45
CA LYS A 112 9.81 -8.95 -17.90
C LYS A 112 8.46 -8.40 -18.36
N HIS A 113 7.39 -8.71 -17.61
CA HIS A 113 6.03 -8.28 -17.94
C HIS A 113 5.68 -6.90 -17.36
N ALA A 114 6.22 -6.57 -16.19
CA ALA A 114 5.79 -5.43 -15.40
C ALA A 114 6.84 -4.32 -15.25
N PHE A 115 8.13 -4.65 -15.35
CA PHE A 115 9.17 -3.67 -15.10
C PHE A 115 9.48 -2.86 -16.36
N HIS A 116 9.75 -1.58 -16.17
CA HIS A 116 10.32 -0.73 -17.22
C HIS A 116 11.72 -1.22 -17.58
N VAL A 117 12.16 -0.99 -18.80
CA VAL A 117 13.48 -1.45 -19.29
C VAL A 117 14.64 -0.97 -18.40
N GLU A 118 14.57 0.24 -17.86
CA GLU A 118 15.59 0.75 -16.93
C GLU A 118 15.57 0.04 -15.58
N GLU A 119 14.37 -0.31 -15.07
CA GLU A 119 14.23 -1.08 -13.82
C GLU A 119 14.78 -2.49 -13.98
N LEU A 120 14.52 -3.15 -15.12
CA LEU A 120 15.12 -4.44 -15.44
C LEU A 120 16.64 -4.37 -15.49
N ARG A 121 17.18 -3.33 -16.17
CA ARG A 121 18.63 -3.11 -16.25
C ARG A 121 19.26 -2.94 -14.86
N VAL A 122 18.66 -2.12 -14.00
CA VAL A 122 19.14 -1.91 -12.63
C VAL A 122 19.05 -3.22 -11.83
N TRP A 123 17.94 -3.94 -11.92
CA TRP A 123 17.76 -5.20 -11.21
C TRP A 123 18.82 -6.23 -11.58
N HIS A 124 19.13 -6.38 -12.86
CA HIS A 124 20.20 -7.27 -13.33
C HIS A 124 21.61 -6.79 -12.90
N GLN A 125 21.84 -5.48 -12.84
CA GLN A 125 23.13 -4.93 -12.35
C GLN A 125 23.35 -5.14 -10.85
N PHE A 126 22.29 -5.30 -10.07
CA PHE A 126 22.32 -5.59 -8.63
C PHE A 126 22.05 -7.07 -8.35
N ASP A 127 22.61 -7.96 -9.16
CA ASP A 127 22.57 -9.42 -8.97
C ASP A 127 21.15 -9.98 -8.75
N GLN A 128 20.16 -9.36 -9.39
CA GLN A 128 18.76 -9.71 -9.25
C GLN A 128 18.26 -9.65 -7.80
N ASP A 129 18.70 -8.62 -7.07
CA ASP A 129 18.34 -8.40 -5.68
C ASP A 129 16.83 -8.44 -5.46
N LYS A 130 16.43 -9.25 -4.50
CA LYS A 130 15.03 -9.53 -4.20
C LYS A 130 14.32 -8.36 -3.53
N ALA A 131 15.01 -7.64 -2.64
CA ALA A 131 14.45 -6.48 -1.96
C ALA A 131 14.19 -5.34 -2.96
N TYR A 132 15.13 -5.12 -3.89
CA TYR A 132 14.92 -4.16 -4.99
C TYR A 132 13.74 -4.55 -5.88
N TRP A 133 13.58 -5.85 -6.20
CA TRP A 133 12.44 -6.33 -6.98
C TRP A 133 11.11 -5.99 -6.31
N PHE A 134 10.97 -6.29 -5.02
CA PHE A 134 9.76 -5.96 -4.26
C PHE A 134 9.57 -4.45 -4.09
N LYS A 135 10.64 -3.68 -3.98
CA LYS A 135 10.59 -2.21 -3.96
C LYS A 135 9.96 -1.66 -5.25
N VAL A 136 10.41 -2.11 -6.42
CA VAL A 136 9.81 -1.73 -7.72
C VAL A 136 8.35 -2.18 -7.79
N TRP A 137 8.08 -3.44 -7.46
CA TRP A 137 6.73 -4.01 -7.52
C TRP A 137 5.73 -3.24 -6.66
N THR A 138 6.01 -3.08 -5.36
CA THR A 138 5.13 -2.37 -4.44
C THR A 138 4.97 -0.89 -4.79
N THR A 139 6.01 -0.27 -5.37
CA THR A 139 5.92 1.12 -5.86
C THR A 139 4.95 1.22 -7.03
N LYS A 140 5.04 0.33 -8.01
CA LYS A 140 4.09 0.31 -9.15
C LYS A 140 2.65 0.12 -8.66
N GLU A 141 2.42 -0.87 -7.81
CA GLU A 141 1.10 -1.16 -7.26
C GLU A 141 0.56 0.01 -6.43
N ALA A 142 1.38 0.64 -5.58
CA ALA A 142 0.97 1.80 -4.80
C ALA A 142 0.62 2.99 -5.69
N VAL A 143 1.42 3.28 -6.73
CA VAL A 143 1.15 4.36 -7.69
C VAL A 143 -0.11 4.08 -8.50
N LEU A 144 -0.34 2.85 -8.95
CA LEU A 144 -1.57 2.48 -9.66
C LEU A 144 -2.80 2.66 -8.78
N LYS A 145 -2.74 2.23 -7.51
CA LYS A 145 -3.82 2.44 -6.54
C LYS A 145 -4.04 3.93 -6.27
N ALA A 146 -2.96 4.71 -6.16
CA ALA A 146 -3.04 6.15 -5.98
C ALA A 146 -3.71 6.83 -7.17
N SER A 147 -3.31 6.51 -8.39
CA SER A 147 -3.85 7.09 -9.63
C SER A 147 -5.32 6.72 -9.88
N GLY A 148 -5.76 5.59 -9.33
CA GLY A 148 -7.10 5.06 -9.58
C GLY A 148 -7.28 4.41 -10.95
N LEU A 149 -6.25 4.37 -11.81
CA LEU A 149 -6.36 3.75 -13.15
C LEU A 149 -6.35 2.21 -13.11
N GLY A 150 -5.77 1.63 -12.07
CA GLY A 150 -5.67 0.17 -11.94
C GLY A 150 -4.97 -0.47 -13.15
N ILE A 151 -5.52 -1.59 -13.61
CA ILE A 151 -4.98 -2.39 -14.73
C ILE A 151 -5.04 -1.70 -16.12
N ARG A 152 -5.58 -0.50 -16.23
CA ARG A 152 -5.65 0.25 -17.49
C ARG A 152 -4.29 0.85 -17.90
N LEU A 153 -3.33 0.88 -17.00
CA LEU A 153 -1.97 1.29 -17.29
C LEU A 153 -1.07 0.07 -17.48
N ASN A 154 -0.34 0.03 -18.57
CA ASN A 154 0.70 -0.95 -18.80
C ASN A 154 1.84 -0.74 -17.80
N LEU A 155 2.07 -1.70 -16.92
CA LEU A 155 3.06 -1.59 -15.85
C LEU A 155 4.48 -1.34 -16.36
N ASN A 156 4.84 -1.91 -17.51
CA ASN A 156 6.17 -1.74 -18.11
C ASN A 156 6.41 -0.35 -18.73
N GLU A 157 5.36 0.45 -18.93
CA GLU A 157 5.48 1.83 -19.39
C GLU A 157 5.73 2.80 -18.21
N LEU A 158 5.41 2.40 -16.99
CA LEU A 158 5.65 3.18 -15.78
C LEU A 158 7.07 2.93 -15.26
N ASN A 159 7.99 3.89 -15.46
CA ASN A 159 9.27 3.88 -14.78
C ASN A 159 9.14 4.53 -13.40
N THR A 160 9.23 3.74 -12.35
CA THR A 160 9.16 4.23 -10.96
C THR A 160 10.40 5.01 -10.56
N GLN A 161 11.53 4.83 -11.26
CA GLN A 161 12.83 5.35 -10.89
C GLN A 161 13.29 4.90 -9.49
N ALA A 162 12.78 3.75 -9.02
CA ALA A 162 13.16 3.19 -7.75
C ALA A 162 14.67 2.95 -7.70
N HIS A 163 15.28 3.35 -6.59
CA HIS A 163 16.71 3.22 -6.39
C HIS A 163 17.02 2.05 -5.45
N PRO A 164 18.08 1.25 -5.69
CA PRO A 164 18.42 0.11 -4.84
C PRO A 164 18.64 0.47 -3.37
N THR A 165 19.27 1.62 -3.10
CA THR A 165 19.65 2.04 -1.74
C THR A 165 18.79 3.14 -1.15
N TYR A 166 18.08 3.95 -1.96
CA TYR A 166 17.18 5.00 -1.46
C TYR A 166 15.76 4.48 -1.31
N ASN A 167 15.07 4.96 -0.28
CA ASN A 167 13.73 4.49 0.10
C ASN A 167 12.65 5.52 -0.23
N GLY A 168 12.67 6.05 -1.42
CA GLY A 168 11.67 7.00 -1.89
C GLY A 168 12.06 7.59 -3.24
N GLY A 169 11.13 8.27 -3.87
CA GLY A 169 11.33 8.88 -5.15
C GLY A 169 10.09 9.50 -5.75
N MET A 170 10.20 9.85 -7.00
CA MET A 170 9.10 10.35 -7.82
C MET A 170 9.09 9.65 -9.17
N CYS A 171 7.91 9.41 -9.70
CA CYS A 171 7.72 8.93 -11.06
C CYS A 171 6.68 9.79 -11.79
N THR A 172 6.76 9.82 -13.10
CA THR A 172 5.83 10.56 -13.96
C THR A 172 5.44 9.69 -15.15
N HIS A 173 4.16 9.70 -15.46
CA HIS A 173 3.65 9.04 -16.65
C HIS A 173 2.59 9.93 -17.33
N PRO A 174 2.53 10.02 -18.67
CA PRO A 174 1.61 10.93 -19.37
C PRO A 174 0.14 10.77 -19.00
N LEU A 175 -0.30 9.53 -18.74
CA LEU A 175 -1.71 9.23 -18.42
C LEU A 175 -2.10 9.55 -16.98
N ILE A 176 -1.16 9.53 -16.04
CA ILE A 176 -1.47 9.66 -14.61
C ILE A 176 -0.87 10.91 -13.97
N GLY A 177 0.09 11.57 -14.63
CA GLY A 177 0.86 12.67 -14.04
C GLY A 177 1.97 12.20 -13.12
N SER A 178 2.35 13.03 -12.15
CA SER A 178 3.48 12.79 -11.24
C SER A 178 3.03 12.30 -9.89
N PHE A 179 3.69 11.26 -9.40
CA PHE A 179 3.51 10.68 -8.06
C PHE A 179 4.83 10.63 -7.32
N ALA A 180 4.79 10.95 -6.04
CA ALA A 180 5.88 10.69 -5.11
C ALA A 180 5.55 9.46 -4.29
N TYR A 181 6.58 8.79 -3.77
CA TYR A 181 6.42 7.59 -2.97
C TYR A 181 7.51 7.47 -1.93
N GLN A 182 7.21 6.70 -0.87
CA GLN A 182 8.15 6.29 0.16
C GLN A 182 8.05 4.79 0.36
N ASN A 183 9.20 4.12 0.37
CA ASN A 183 9.32 2.70 0.66
C ASN A 183 9.76 2.49 2.11
N PHE A 184 9.31 1.41 2.71
CA PHE A 184 9.69 0.95 4.04
C PHE A 184 10.02 -0.54 3.96
N GLU A 185 11.26 -0.90 4.24
CA GLU A 185 11.68 -2.26 4.45
C GLU A 185 11.64 -2.57 5.95
N LEU A 186 10.67 -3.38 6.37
CA LEU A 186 10.34 -3.62 7.78
C LEU A 186 10.47 -5.12 8.08
N GLY A 187 11.70 -5.56 8.31
CA GLY A 187 12.01 -6.98 8.46
C GLY A 187 11.73 -7.77 7.17
N ASP A 188 10.72 -8.65 7.18
CA ASP A 188 10.31 -9.45 6.00
C ASP A 188 9.24 -8.74 5.14
N VAL A 189 9.01 -7.46 5.31
CA VAL A 189 7.96 -6.73 4.64
C VAL A 189 8.49 -5.55 3.84
N MET A 190 8.09 -5.44 2.57
CA MET A 190 8.20 -4.23 1.77
C MET A 190 6.84 -3.53 1.74
N LEU A 191 6.78 -2.32 2.28
CA LEU A 191 5.62 -1.44 2.30
C LEU A 191 5.93 -0.20 1.50
N THR A 192 5.04 0.20 0.59
CA THR A 192 5.17 1.46 -0.16
C THR A 192 3.89 2.27 -0.05
N VAL A 193 4.04 3.55 0.24
CA VAL A 193 2.97 4.54 0.15
C VAL A 193 3.27 5.52 -0.98
N ALA A 194 2.27 5.83 -1.79
CA ALA A 194 2.37 6.77 -2.91
C ALA A 194 1.25 7.82 -2.82
N TRP A 195 1.54 9.01 -3.30
CA TRP A 195 0.61 10.13 -3.34
C TRP A 195 0.87 11.02 -4.54
N ARG A 196 -0.13 11.79 -4.96
CA ARG A 196 0.05 12.75 -6.06
C ARG A 196 1.07 13.82 -5.68
N ALA A 197 2.10 13.97 -6.49
CA ALA A 197 3.10 15.01 -6.32
C ALA A 197 2.54 16.36 -6.79
N GLU A 198 2.30 17.26 -5.84
CA GLU A 198 1.88 18.63 -6.12
C GLU A 198 3.08 19.56 -6.14
N GLN A 199 3.31 20.20 -7.28
CA GLN A 199 4.33 21.22 -7.43
C GLN A 199 3.76 22.61 -7.10
N SER A 200 4.45 23.33 -6.24
CA SER A 200 4.20 24.75 -5.98
C SER A 200 5.37 25.61 -6.49
N CYS A 201 5.22 26.93 -6.47
CA CYS A 201 6.33 27.84 -6.79
C CYS A 201 7.56 27.70 -5.86
N ARG A 202 7.41 27.00 -4.72
CA ARG A 202 8.48 26.69 -3.75
C ARG A 202 9.02 25.26 -3.90
N GLY A 203 8.65 24.53 -4.95
CA GLY A 203 8.98 23.13 -5.16
C GLY A 203 7.91 22.17 -4.67
N TYR A 204 8.27 20.89 -4.53
CA TYR A 204 7.35 19.84 -4.05
C TYR A 204 7.26 19.86 -2.53
N ALA A 205 6.04 19.93 -2.00
CA ALA A 205 5.81 19.77 -0.58
C ALA A 205 5.69 18.27 -0.25
N LEU A 206 6.67 17.74 0.48
CA LEU A 206 6.62 16.35 0.95
C LEU A 206 5.77 16.27 2.23
N PRO A 207 4.88 15.28 2.34
CA PRO A 207 4.14 15.03 3.57
C PRO A 207 5.05 14.43 4.64
N GLN A 208 4.66 14.61 5.90
CA GLN A 208 5.17 13.80 7.00
C GLN A 208 4.46 12.44 6.95
N ILE A 209 5.23 11.34 6.97
CA ILE A 209 4.66 10.00 7.03
C ILE A 209 4.77 9.50 8.47
N GLU A 210 3.62 9.20 9.07
CA GLU A 210 3.51 8.57 10.38
C GLU A 210 3.26 7.08 10.20
N LEU A 211 4.28 6.26 10.44
CA LEU A 211 4.18 4.81 10.36
C LEU A 211 3.82 4.22 11.73
N VAL A 212 2.67 3.58 11.82
CA VAL A 212 2.19 2.90 13.02
C VAL A 212 2.24 1.39 12.79
N GLN A 213 3.10 0.70 13.52
CA GLN A 213 3.19 -0.74 13.51
C GLN A 213 2.47 -1.29 14.74
N HIS A 214 1.41 -2.07 14.51
CA HIS A 214 0.74 -2.81 15.59
C HIS A 214 1.53 -4.11 15.83
N LEU A 215 2.59 -4.01 16.62
CA LEU A 215 3.36 -5.17 17.07
C LEU A 215 2.62 -5.86 18.21
N HIS A 216 2.55 -7.19 18.19
CA HIS A 216 2.20 -7.96 19.37
C HIS A 216 3.24 -7.66 20.46
N THR A 217 2.89 -6.90 21.46
CA THR A 217 3.61 -6.95 22.73
C THR A 217 3.18 -8.28 23.37
N ASP A 218 4.09 -9.26 23.37
CA ASP A 218 3.97 -10.42 24.25
C ASP A 218 3.79 -9.89 25.68
N ILE A 219 2.56 -9.85 26.14
CA ILE A 219 2.29 -9.65 27.56
C ILE A 219 2.81 -10.93 28.22
N LYS A 220 4.05 -10.88 28.69
CA LYS A 220 4.57 -11.89 29.60
C LYS A 220 3.57 -11.96 30.75
N LYS A 221 2.81 -13.08 30.81
CA LYS A 221 2.07 -13.40 32.02
C LYS A 221 3.01 -13.29 33.20
N PRO A 222 2.63 -12.64 34.30
CA PRO A 222 3.40 -12.72 35.52
C PRO A 222 3.58 -14.21 35.85
N LEU A 223 4.79 -14.61 36.14
CA LEU A 223 5.06 -15.92 36.74
C LEU A 223 4.46 -15.89 38.13
N ASP A 224 3.40 -16.71 38.36
CA ASP A 224 2.91 -17.05 39.68
C ASP A 224 3.96 -17.87 40.47
#